data_2a5359e367848d50f85f05d544019ebb
#
_entry.id   2a5359e367848d50f85f05d544019ebb
#
_cell.length_a   1.000
_cell.length_b   1.000
_cell.length_c   1.000
_cell.angle_alpha   90.00
_cell.angle_beta   90.00
_cell.angle_gamma   90.00
#
_symmetry.space_group_name_H-M   'P 1'
#
loop_
_entity.id
_entity.type
_entity.pdbx_description
1 polymer ?
#
loop_
_entity_poly.entity_id
_entity_poly.type
_entity_poly.pdbx_seq_one_letter_code
_entity_poly.pdbx_strand_id
1 'polypeptide(L)'
;MQLQKKKNLTFACSAFFAGYYMLLYVISVMFSSYLIESGFDKGTVAAMSSISAFILLFAKPLFSVIVDRGQCRTLAVCYAAAIALGCCIFFFSTERTMGHVLAYTLLCSVGNGVFMELTDAWVLKLIKQTGEVDYGRTRAFGSASFAVTGLLYGSAITAFGYGIAPWCILAILAVLVSLAMYMPQPIPEQSSAKGGKGSLKDKLVLLRDPLFFVFLLCGSVAHSTLGTLDTFIPVLINEKGGSAFYTGLASFVMAVIEFIMLRRFTRVADKLGTYRVVMFGILGFGAKALVVSLMPTPALIIVACTLQVVSFCLYIPGRMRFLQQEVQQNNLAASLTLLSLASSLLSTFVTNPAAGYLSENIGTAGMMRVIAAACLVAGTVFGLAVKRITARREASAK
;
A
#
# COMPACT_ATOMS: atom_id res chain seq x y z
N MET A 1 36.02 14.32 5.14
CA MET A 1 35.15 14.86 4.09
C MET A 1 34.21 13.81 3.47
N GLN A 2 34.68 12.63 3.04
CA GLN A 2 33.82 11.57 2.48
C GLN A 2 32.80 11.01 3.50
N LEU A 3 33.14 10.77 4.75
CA LEU A 3 32.22 10.28 5.79
C LEU A 3 31.08 11.28 6.10
N GLN A 4 31.35 12.57 6.01
CA GLN A 4 30.35 13.64 6.23
C GLN A 4 29.38 13.73 5.06
N LYS A 5 29.89 13.56 3.82
CA LYS A 5 29.09 13.51 2.58
C LYS A 5 28.17 12.29 2.57
N LYS A 6 28.65 11.14 3.06
CA LYS A 6 27.91 9.88 3.25
C LYS A 6 26.76 10.03 4.25
N LYS A 7 27.00 10.63 5.42
CA LYS A 7 25.97 10.89 6.43
C LYS A 7 24.88 11.82 5.91
N ASN A 8 25.26 12.86 5.17
CA ASN A 8 24.31 13.83 4.61
C ASN A 8 23.40 13.20 3.54
N LEU A 9 23.92 12.31 2.68
CA LEU A 9 23.13 11.64 1.66
C LEU A 9 22.14 10.62 2.28
N THR A 10 22.59 9.81 3.24
CA THR A 10 21.74 8.88 3.98
C THR A 10 20.63 9.62 4.72
N PHE A 11 20.94 10.77 5.33
CA PHE A 11 19.95 11.60 6.00
C PHE A 11 18.93 12.17 5.00
N ALA A 12 19.39 12.72 3.87
CA ALA A 12 18.50 13.28 2.84
C ALA A 12 17.54 12.21 2.27
N CYS A 13 18.04 11.01 1.96
CA CYS A 13 17.23 9.90 1.52
C CYS A 13 16.21 9.45 2.59
N SER A 14 16.65 9.39 3.86
CA SER A 14 15.76 9.02 4.97
C SER A 14 14.66 10.07 5.19
N ALA A 15 15.02 11.36 5.11
CA ALA A 15 14.07 12.46 5.24
C ALA A 15 13.06 12.48 4.06
N PHE A 16 13.52 12.14 2.86
CA PHE A 16 12.64 12.05 1.69
C PHE A 16 11.63 10.90 1.82
N PHE A 17 12.07 9.71 2.30
CA PHE A 17 11.16 8.62 2.63
C PHE A 17 10.18 9.03 3.73
N ALA A 18 10.66 9.66 4.79
CA ALA A 18 9.82 10.13 5.88
C ALA A 18 8.75 11.10 5.37
N GLY A 19 9.14 12.13 4.61
CA GLY A 19 8.21 13.12 4.04
C GLY A 19 7.18 12.49 3.11
N TYR A 20 7.58 11.53 2.27
CA TYR A 20 6.66 10.81 1.42
C TYR A 20 5.61 10.01 2.24
N TYR A 21 6.05 9.28 3.26
CA TYR A 21 5.13 8.50 4.09
C TYR A 21 4.22 9.37 4.97
N MET A 22 4.68 10.54 5.39
CA MET A 22 3.83 11.56 6.02
C MET A 22 2.75 12.04 5.04
N LEU A 23 3.14 12.36 3.80
CA LEU A 23 2.20 12.77 2.77
C LEU A 23 1.17 11.69 2.47
N LEU A 24 1.62 10.44 2.29
CA LEU A 24 0.78 9.27 2.05
C LEU A 24 -0.31 9.13 3.14
N TYR A 25 0.07 9.30 4.40
CA TYR A 25 -0.88 9.23 5.50
C TYR A 25 -1.96 10.31 5.39
N VAL A 26 -1.54 11.54 5.22
CA VAL A 26 -2.42 12.72 5.22
C VAL A 26 -3.40 12.71 4.04
N ILE A 27 -2.95 12.33 2.84
CA ILE A 27 -3.78 12.36 1.62
C ILE A 27 -4.64 11.10 1.40
N SER A 28 -4.36 9.99 2.08
CA SER A 28 -5.04 8.73 1.83
C SER A 28 -5.83 8.21 3.02
N VAL A 29 -5.18 8.03 4.18
CA VAL A 29 -5.78 7.31 5.31
C VAL A 29 -6.95 8.08 5.94
N MET A 30 -6.80 9.39 6.14
CA MET A 30 -7.83 10.22 6.75
C MET A 30 -8.87 10.75 5.75
N PHE A 31 -8.61 10.62 4.44
CA PHE A 31 -9.48 11.20 3.43
C PHE A 31 -10.84 10.51 3.36
N SER A 32 -10.90 9.19 3.56
CA SER A 32 -12.16 8.45 3.60
C SER A 32 -13.08 8.91 4.76
N SER A 33 -12.51 9.07 5.95
CA SER A 33 -13.28 9.61 7.10
C SER A 33 -13.73 11.04 6.86
N TYR A 34 -12.88 11.86 6.25
CA TYR A 34 -13.20 13.24 5.92
C TYR A 34 -14.35 13.35 4.90
N LEU A 35 -14.38 12.50 3.88
CA LEU A 35 -15.49 12.46 2.92
C LEU A 35 -16.82 12.14 3.61
N ILE A 36 -16.84 11.14 4.49
CA ILE A 36 -18.05 10.77 5.25
C ILE A 36 -18.51 11.93 6.14
N GLU A 37 -17.58 12.58 6.86
CA GLU A 37 -17.90 13.73 7.72
C GLU A 37 -18.37 14.94 6.90
N SER A 38 -17.91 15.08 5.66
CA SER A 38 -18.35 16.11 4.72
C SER A 38 -19.71 15.81 4.07
N GLY A 39 -20.37 14.69 4.44
CA GLY A 39 -21.70 14.32 3.97
C GLY A 39 -21.73 13.47 2.70
N PHE A 40 -20.59 12.98 2.22
CA PHE A 40 -20.54 12.03 1.11
C PHE A 40 -20.85 10.61 1.63
N ASP A 41 -21.50 9.81 0.77
CA ASP A 41 -21.84 8.43 1.07
C ASP A 41 -20.64 7.47 0.98
N LYS A 42 -20.80 6.27 1.51
CA LYS A 42 -19.78 5.22 1.49
C LYS A 42 -19.50 4.69 0.09
N GLY A 43 -20.51 4.74 -0.79
CA GLY A 43 -20.37 4.41 -2.20
C GLY A 43 -19.41 5.35 -2.90
N THR A 44 -19.46 6.65 -2.59
CA THR A 44 -18.48 7.64 -3.07
C THR A 44 -17.05 7.28 -2.60
N VAL A 45 -16.86 6.93 -1.33
CA VAL A 45 -15.54 6.51 -0.82
C VAL A 45 -15.00 5.29 -1.56
N ALA A 46 -15.86 4.29 -1.78
CA ALA A 46 -15.50 3.09 -2.53
C ALA A 46 -15.21 3.38 -4.01
N ALA A 47 -16.00 4.25 -4.64
CA ALA A 47 -15.79 4.68 -6.03
C ALA A 47 -14.46 5.41 -6.19
N MET A 48 -14.08 6.30 -5.26
CA MET A 48 -12.80 6.98 -5.27
C MET A 48 -11.63 6.00 -5.13
N SER A 49 -11.77 4.99 -4.27
CA SER A 49 -10.78 3.92 -4.14
C SER A 49 -10.64 3.08 -5.42
N SER A 50 -11.75 2.79 -6.10
CA SER A 50 -11.76 2.11 -7.40
C SER A 50 -11.07 2.93 -8.48
N ILE A 51 -11.40 4.21 -8.58
CA ILE A 51 -10.79 5.15 -9.53
C ILE A 51 -9.28 5.25 -9.29
N SER A 52 -8.87 5.37 -8.02
CA SER A 52 -7.45 5.40 -7.65
C SER A 52 -6.72 4.14 -8.11
N ALA A 53 -7.27 2.95 -7.84
CA ALA A 53 -6.69 1.69 -8.26
C ALA A 53 -6.62 1.56 -9.79
N PHE A 54 -7.65 2.03 -10.52
CA PHE A 54 -7.68 2.04 -11.98
C PHE A 54 -6.61 2.95 -12.59
N ILE A 55 -6.46 4.16 -12.07
CA ILE A 55 -5.44 5.11 -12.54
C ILE A 55 -4.03 4.52 -12.39
N LEU A 56 -3.77 3.86 -11.26
CA LEU A 56 -2.46 3.28 -10.97
C LEU A 56 -2.07 2.16 -11.94
N LEU A 57 -3.04 1.45 -12.54
CA LEU A 57 -2.76 0.45 -13.59
C LEU A 57 -2.01 1.05 -14.78
N PHE A 58 -2.36 2.27 -15.17
CA PHE A 58 -1.77 2.95 -16.33
C PHE A 58 -0.62 3.89 -15.95
N ALA A 59 -0.71 4.53 -14.79
CA ALA A 59 0.29 5.49 -14.35
C ALA A 59 1.65 4.81 -14.09
N LYS A 60 1.68 3.69 -13.38
CA LYS A 60 2.93 3.02 -13.01
C LYS A 60 3.86 2.67 -14.19
N PRO A 61 3.39 2.02 -15.27
CA PRO A 61 4.25 1.72 -16.42
C PRO A 61 4.79 2.97 -17.14
N LEU A 62 3.96 4.03 -17.24
CA LEU A 62 4.36 5.27 -17.89
C LEU A 62 5.49 5.97 -17.13
N PHE A 63 5.39 6.00 -15.83
CA PHE A 63 6.34 6.71 -14.99
C PHE A 63 7.65 5.96 -14.78
N SER A 64 7.63 4.63 -14.81
CA SER A 64 8.87 3.85 -14.76
C SER A 64 9.85 4.24 -15.87
N VAL A 65 9.34 4.54 -17.07
CA VAL A 65 10.16 5.01 -18.21
C VAL A 65 10.85 6.35 -17.91
N ILE A 66 10.16 7.28 -17.23
CA ILE A 66 10.71 8.60 -16.88
C ILE A 66 11.78 8.47 -15.78
N VAL A 67 11.54 7.60 -14.80
CA VAL A 67 12.51 7.27 -13.75
C VAL A 67 13.79 6.65 -14.35
N ASP A 68 13.64 5.79 -15.35
CA ASP A 68 14.79 5.17 -16.03
C ASP A 68 15.65 6.19 -16.80
N ARG A 69 15.04 7.25 -17.29
CA ARG A 69 15.75 8.40 -17.92
C ARG A 69 16.46 9.30 -16.90
N GLY A 70 16.42 9.00 -15.61
CA GLY A 70 17.09 9.78 -14.56
C GLY A 70 16.39 11.10 -14.20
N GLN A 71 15.17 11.34 -14.69
CA GLN A 71 14.44 12.59 -14.45
C GLN A 71 13.63 12.57 -13.12
N CYS A 72 14.23 12.01 -12.07
CA CYS A 72 13.55 11.78 -10.80
C CYS A 72 13.13 13.10 -10.13
N ARG A 73 13.97 14.14 -10.16
CA ARG A 73 13.65 15.45 -9.55
C ARG A 73 12.47 16.12 -10.25
N THR A 74 12.50 16.20 -11.57
CA THR A 74 11.41 16.80 -12.36
C THR A 74 10.10 16.08 -12.06
N LEU A 75 10.14 14.76 -12.02
CA LEU A 75 8.99 13.94 -11.70
C LEU A 75 8.44 14.22 -10.28
N ALA A 76 9.33 14.33 -9.28
CA ALA A 76 8.94 14.65 -7.91
C ALA A 76 8.27 16.04 -7.81
N VAL A 77 8.79 17.04 -8.52
CA VAL A 77 8.20 18.39 -8.54
C VAL A 77 6.85 18.39 -9.25
N CYS A 78 6.72 17.71 -10.40
CA CYS A 78 5.44 17.60 -11.10
C CYS A 78 4.37 16.93 -10.24
N TYR A 79 4.73 15.89 -9.47
CA TYR A 79 3.81 15.26 -8.54
C TYR A 79 3.40 16.14 -7.39
N ALA A 80 4.37 16.83 -6.79
CA ALA A 80 4.06 17.77 -5.73
C ALA A 80 3.09 18.86 -6.23
N ALA A 81 3.30 19.36 -7.45
CA ALA A 81 2.40 20.32 -8.08
C ALA A 81 0.99 19.75 -8.34
N ALA A 82 0.89 18.50 -8.82
CA ALA A 82 -0.40 17.84 -9.04
C ALA A 82 -1.19 17.65 -7.73
N ILE A 83 -0.51 17.19 -6.67
CA ILE A 83 -1.14 17.02 -5.35
C ILE A 83 -1.55 18.37 -4.76
N ALA A 84 -0.69 19.40 -4.88
CA ALA A 84 -1.01 20.74 -4.41
C ALA A 84 -2.23 21.32 -5.15
N LEU A 85 -2.30 21.12 -6.47
CA LEU A 85 -3.46 21.54 -7.28
C LEU A 85 -4.73 20.80 -6.84
N GLY A 86 -4.68 19.49 -6.66
CA GLY A 86 -5.81 18.70 -6.15
C GLY A 86 -6.26 19.17 -4.77
N CYS A 87 -5.32 19.41 -3.88
CA CYS A 87 -5.57 19.96 -2.55
C CYS A 87 -6.26 21.35 -2.64
N CYS A 88 -5.76 22.23 -3.48
CA CYS A 88 -6.35 23.56 -3.68
C CYS A 88 -7.78 23.47 -4.24
N ILE A 89 -8.00 22.66 -5.26
CA ILE A 89 -9.32 22.48 -5.88
C ILE A 89 -10.33 21.97 -4.84
N PHE A 90 -9.94 21.02 -3.99
CA PHE A 90 -10.87 20.38 -3.07
C PHE A 90 -11.12 21.18 -1.80
N PHE A 91 -10.05 21.66 -1.12
CA PHE A 91 -10.17 22.25 0.21
C PHE A 91 -10.53 23.74 0.19
N PHE A 92 -10.16 24.48 -0.86
CA PHE A 92 -10.43 25.91 -0.95
C PHE A 92 -11.64 26.25 -1.82
N SER A 93 -12.36 25.25 -2.35
CA SER A 93 -13.66 25.45 -3.00
C SER A 93 -14.73 25.78 -1.98
N THR A 94 -15.61 26.73 -2.31
CA THR A 94 -16.75 27.13 -1.49
C THR A 94 -17.80 26.04 -1.39
N GLU A 95 -18.05 25.33 -2.49
CA GLU A 95 -18.95 24.18 -2.56
C GLU A 95 -18.18 22.91 -2.91
N ARG A 96 -18.35 21.87 -2.12
CA ARG A 96 -17.70 20.57 -2.34
C ARG A 96 -18.62 19.65 -3.14
N THR A 97 -18.51 19.74 -4.45
CA THR A 97 -19.25 18.87 -5.37
C THR A 97 -18.50 17.56 -5.64
N MET A 98 -19.19 16.57 -6.19
CA MET A 98 -18.58 15.32 -6.65
C MET A 98 -17.41 15.57 -7.63
N GLY A 99 -17.49 16.63 -8.46
CA GLY A 99 -16.42 17.02 -9.37
C GLY A 99 -15.11 17.39 -8.65
N HIS A 100 -15.20 18.08 -7.52
CA HIS A 100 -14.04 18.42 -6.70
C HIS A 100 -13.41 17.20 -6.05
N VAL A 101 -14.24 16.25 -5.54
CA VAL A 101 -13.78 14.96 -5.01
C VAL A 101 -13.06 14.17 -6.09
N LEU A 102 -13.65 14.10 -7.29
CA LEU A 102 -13.05 13.40 -8.42
C LEU A 102 -11.71 14.03 -8.84
N ALA A 103 -11.65 15.35 -8.97
CA ALA A 103 -10.41 16.05 -9.32
C ALA A 103 -9.29 15.81 -8.29
N TYR A 104 -9.62 15.91 -7.00
CA TYR A 104 -8.69 15.57 -5.92
C TYR A 104 -8.20 14.13 -6.04
N THR A 105 -9.13 13.17 -6.19
CA THR A 105 -8.80 11.75 -6.30
C THR A 105 -7.90 11.47 -7.50
N LEU A 106 -8.20 12.03 -8.67
CA LEU A 106 -7.39 11.87 -9.89
C LEU A 106 -5.97 12.39 -9.68
N LEU A 107 -5.82 13.63 -9.21
CA LEU A 107 -4.54 14.27 -9.04
C LEU A 107 -3.70 13.62 -7.92
N CYS A 108 -4.32 13.30 -6.79
CA CYS A 108 -3.62 12.67 -5.69
C CYS A 108 -3.29 11.19 -5.95
N SER A 109 -4.13 10.45 -6.67
CA SER A 109 -3.87 9.03 -6.98
C SER A 109 -2.69 8.87 -7.94
N VAL A 110 -2.62 9.70 -8.98
CA VAL A 110 -1.45 9.73 -9.87
C VAL A 110 -0.19 10.04 -9.06
N GLY A 111 -0.25 11.04 -8.18
CA GLY A 111 0.86 11.41 -7.31
C GLY A 111 1.27 10.29 -6.36
N ASN A 112 0.33 9.70 -5.65
CA ASN A 112 0.61 8.82 -4.53
C ASN A 112 1.23 7.46 -4.94
N GLY A 113 0.62 6.77 -5.88
CA GLY A 113 1.08 5.43 -6.28
C GLY A 113 2.40 5.42 -7.03
N VAL A 114 2.70 6.51 -7.73
CA VAL A 114 3.94 6.63 -8.49
C VAL A 114 5.07 7.19 -7.63
N PHE A 115 4.75 8.02 -6.64
CA PHE A 115 5.76 8.62 -5.78
C PHE A 115 6.48 7.57 -4.91
N MET A 116 5.79 6.51 -4.50
CA MET A 116 6.41 5.39 -3.79
C MET A 116 7.48 4.71 -4.65
N GLU A 117 7.12 4.35 -5.88
CA GLU A 117 8.03 3.68 -6.80
C GLU A 117 9.17 4.59 -7.24
N LEU A 118 8.88 5.89 -7.41
CA LEU A 118 9.89 6.91 -7.68
C LEU A 118 10.90 7.00 -6.54
N THR A 119 10.44 7.07 -5.31
CA THR A 119 11.30 7.19 -4.12
C THR A 119 12.19 5.97 -3.98
N ASP A 120 11.62 4.76 -4.11
CA ASP A 120 12.37 3.50 -4.06
C ASP A 120 13.42 3.44 -5.19
N ALA A 121 13.02 3.73 -6.43
CA ALA A 121 13.91 3.68 -7.59
C ALA A 121 15.03 4.74 -7.52
N TRP A 122 14.70 5.95 -7.08
CA TRP A 122 15.69 7.02 -6.93
C TRP A 122 16.76 6.65 -5.90
N VAL A 123 16.34 6.22 -4.71
CA VAL A 123 17.26 5.83 -3.64
C VAL A 123 18.07 4.59 -4.02
N LEU A 124 17.47 3.57 -4.64
CA LEU A 124 18.19 2.38 -5.11
C LEU A 124 19.25 2.72 -6.18
N LYS A 125 18.94 3.63 -7.12
CA LYS A 125 19.93 4.11 -8.10
C LYS A 125 21.08 4.86 -7.43
N LEU A 126 20.80 5.71 -6.44
CA LEU A 126 21.84 6.39 -5.67
C LEU A 126 22.71 5.40 -4.89
N ILE A 127 22.13 4.38 -4.28
CA ILE A 127 22.87 3.31 -3.59
C ILE A 127 23.81 2.60 -4.55
N LYS A 128 23.33 2.21 -5.73
CA LYS A 128 24.11 1.51 -6.75
C LYS A 128 25.28 2.37 -7.25
N GLN A 129 25.08 3.67 -7.37
CA GLN A 129 26.09 4.60 -7.88
C GLN A 129 27.11 5.05 -6.82
N THR A 130 26.70 5.19 -5.57
CA THR A 130 27.54 5.73 -4.50
C THR A 130 28.04 4.70 -3.50
N GLY A 131 27.32 3.58 -3.34
CA GLY A 131 27.59 2.58 -2.29
C GLY A 131 27.41 3.11 -0.86
N GLU A 132 26.84 4.31 -0.70
CA GLU A 132 26.92 5.07 0.55
C GLU A 132 25.66 5.02 1.41
N VAL A 133 24.52 4.60 0.86
CA VAL A 133 23.22 4.64 1.52
C VAL A 133 22.76 3.23 1.87
N ASP A 134 22.28 3.05 3.10
CA ASP A 134 21.62 1.81 3.53
C ASP A 134 20.12 1.91 3.26
N TYR A 135 19.62 1.13 2.29
CA TYR A 135 18.22 1.12 1.92
C TYR A 135 17.30 0.69 3.07
N GLY A 136 17.68 -0.36 3.81
CA GLY A 136 16.86 -0.87 4.91
C GLY A 136 16.66 0.18 5.99
N ARG A 137 17.72 0.91 6.31
CA ARG A 137 17.69 1.99 7.29
C ARG A 137 16.87 3.18 6.79
N THR A 138 17.07 3.63 5.56
CA THR A 138 16.30 4.74 4.98
C THR A 138 14.82 4.40 4.87
N ARG A 139 14.49 3.19 4.45
CA ARG A 139 13.10 2.71 4.33
C ARG A 139 12.40 2.61 5.69
N ALA A 140 13.12 2.26 6.76
CA ALA A 140 12.58 2.20 8.12
C ALA A 140 12.09 3.57 8.63
N PHE A 141 12.75 4.68 8.22
CA PHE A 141 12.29 6.03 8.55
C PHE A 141 10.92 6.34 7.93
N GLY A 142 10.61 5.82 6.75
CA GLY A 142 9.28 5.92 6.15
C GLY A 142 8.20 5.32 7.04
N SER A 143 8.37 4.08 7.48
CA SER A 143 7.39 3.42 8.35
C SER A 143 7.25 4.10 9.71
N ALA A 144 8.36 4.56 10.29
CA ALA A 144 8.33 5.32 11.54
C ALA A 144 7.59 6.65 11.39
N SER A 145 7.83 7.39 10.31
CA SER A 145 7.15 8.66 10.05
C SER A 145 5.66 8.46 9.79
N PHE A 146 5.27 7.41 9.06
CA PHE A 146 3.85 7.06 8.87
C PHE A 146 3.13 6.86 10.21
N ALA A 147 3.74 6.08 11.11
CA ALA A 147 3.19 5.83 12.44
C ALA A 147 3.05 7.12 13.27
N VAL A 148 4.11 7.91 13.33
CA VAL A 148 4.13 9.17 14.10
C VAL A 148 3.16 10.17 13.50
N THR A 149 3.10 10.29 12.17
CA THR A 149 2.14 11.17 11.49
C THR A 149 0.71 10.77 11.81
N GLY A 150 0.41 9.46 11.82
CA GLY A 150 -0.92 8.97 12.19
C GLY A 150 -1.38 9.50 13.54
N LEU A 151 -0.51 9.41 14.51
CA LEU A 151 -0.82 9.88 15.88
C LEU A 151 -0.92 11.41 15.96
N LEU A 152 0.06 12.13 15.42
CA LEU A 152 0.10 13.59 15.49
C LEU A 152 -1.01 14.25 14.67
N TYR A 153 -1.21 13.77 13.43
CA TYR A 153 -2.23 14.32 12.54
C TYR A 153 -3.64 13.97 12.99
N GLY A 154 -3.86 12.74 13.50
CA GLY A 154 -5.13 12.36 14.10
C GLY A 154 -5.48 13.22 15.33
N SER A 155 -4.49 13.48 16.20
CA SER A 155 -4.65 14.39 17.35
C SER A 155 -4.96 15.82 16.90
N ALA A 156 -4.24 16.31 15.90
CA ALA A 156 -4.43 17.67 15.39
C ALA A 156 -5.81 17.85 14.74
N ILE A 157 -6.28 16.87 13.95
CA ILE A 157 -7.65 16.91 13.39
C ILE A 157 -8.70 16.87 14.53
N THR A 158 -8.49 16.07 15.55
CA THR A 158 -9.41 16.01 16.70
C THR A 158 -9.50 17.35 17.43
N ALA A 159 -8.38 18.09 17.52
CA ALA A 159 -8.32 19.37 18.21
C ALA A 159 -8.80 20.56 17.35
N PHE A 160 -8.44 20.58 16.06
CA PHE A 160 -8.61 21.74 15.17
C PHE A 160 -9.56 21.47 14.00
N GLY A 161 -10.07 20.25 13.86
CA GLY A 161 -10.88 19.83 12.72
C GLY A 161 -10.08 19.63 11.44
N TYR A 162 -10.76 19.19 10.38
CA TYR A 162 -10.13 18.92 9.07
C TYR A 162 -9.66 20.18 8.31
N GLY A 163 -10.01 21.37 8.79
CA GLY A 163 -9.54 22.64 8.19
C GLY A 163 -8.01 22.78 8.15
N ILE A 164 -7.27 22.04 8.99
CA ILE A 164 -5.80 22.03 8.96
C ILE A 164 -5.21 21.16 7.84
N ALA A 165 -6.00 20.25 7.26
CA ALA A 165 -5.52 19.29 6.26
C ALA A 165 -4.77 19.91 5.08
N PRO A 166 -5.30 20.95 4.39
CA PRO A 166 -4.60 21.56 3.26
C PRO A 166 -3.25 22.16 3.66
N TRP A 167 -3.17 22.77 4.83
CA TRP A 167 -1.92 23.36 5.32
C TRP A 167 -0.87 22.32 5.64
N CYS A 168 -1.26 21.19 6.24
CA CYS A 168 -0.37 20.06 6.46
C CYS A 168 0.14 19.46 5.15
N ILE A 169 -0.75 19.26 4.16
CA ILE A 169 -0.38 18.74 2.84
C ILE A 169 0.63 19.69 2.18
N LEU A 170 0.34 20.99 2.11
CA LEU A 170 1.21 21.96 1.46
C LEU A 170 2.56 22.11 2.16
N ALA A 171 2.60 22.08 3.50
CA ALA A 171 3.84 22.09 4.27
C ALA A 171 4.72 20.87 3.98
N ILE A 172 4.14 19.66 3.97
CA ILE A 172 4.87 18.43 3.65
C ILE A 172 5.37 18.47 2.20
N LEU A 173 4.56 18.94 1.27
CA LEU A 173 4.97 19.08 -0.14
C LEU A 173 6.13 20.07 -0.30
N ALA A 174 6.12 21.20 0.41
CA ALA A 174 7.22 22.16 0.38
C ALA A 174 8.53 21.53 0.87
N VAL A 175 8.48 20.74 1.96
CA VAL A 175 9.63 20.00 2.48
C VAL A 175 10.10 18.95 1.46
N LEU A 176 9.18 18.18 0.87
CA LEU A 176 9.53 17.16 -0.13
C LEU A 176 10.18 17.75 -1.38
N VAL A 177 9.66 18.87 -1.90
CA VAL A 177 10.25 19.59 -3.04
C VAL A 177 11.66 20.08 -2.66
N SER A 178 11.82 20.68 -1.48
CA SER A 178 13.13 21.14 -1.00
C SER A 178 14.15 20.00 -0.90
N LEU A 179 13.74 18.85 -0.37
CA LEU A 179 14.57 17.65 -0.31
C LEU A 179 14.87 17.09 -1.70
N ALA A 180 13.90 17.08 -2.62
CA ALA A 180 14.11 16.67 -4.01
C ALA A 180 15.11 17.55 -4.75
N MET A 181 15.11 18.85 -4.47
CA MET A 181 16.10 19.79 -5.01
C MET A 181 17.50 19.58 -4.43
N TYR A 182 17.58 19.18 -3.17
CA TYR A 182 18.86 18.91 -2.49
C TYR A 182 19.46 17.55 -2.89
N MET A 183 18.64 16.54 -3.14
CA MET A 183 19.12 15.19 -3.51
C MET A 183 19.81 15.18 -4.87
N PRO A 184 20.93 14.45 -5.04
CA PRO A 184 21.59 14.32 -6.32
C PRO A 184 20.72 13.55 -7.30
N GLN A 185 20.76 13.94 -8.57
CA GLN A 185 20.11 13.18 -9.65
C GLN A 185 20.91 11.91 -9.92
N PRO A 186 20.25 10.76 -10.08
CA PRO A 186 20.92 9.55 -10.52
C PRO A 186 21.38 9.73 -11.97
N ILE A 187 22.57 9.24 -12.28
CA ILE A 187 23.07 9.18 -13.65
C ILE A 187 22.14 8.24 -14.44
N PRO A 188 21.65 8.65 -15.63
CA PRO A 188 20.85 7.78 -16.46
C PRO A 188 21.61 6.47 -16.72
N GLU A 189 21.04 5.33 -16.43
CA GLU A 189 21.58 4.07 -16.88
C GLU A 189 21.42 4.07 -18.41
N GLN A 190 22.55 4.02 -19.15
CA GLN A 190 22.51 3.73 -20.57
C GLN A 190 21.70 2.44 -20.68
N SER A 191 20.52 2.56 -21.27
CA SER A 191 19.57 1.46 -21.34
C SER A 191 20.22 0.26 -22.01
N SER A 192 20.75 -0.63 -21.19
CA SER A 192 20.81 -2.02 -21.61
C SER A 192 19.35 -2.43 -21.75
N ALA A 193 18.86 -2.28 -22.97
CA ALA A 193 17.49 -2.61 -23.39
C ALA A 193 17.15 -4.11 -23.23
N LYS A 194 17.78 -4.79 -22.27
CA LYS A 194 17.64 -6.20 -21.93
C LYS A 194 16.94 -6.44 -20.59
N GLY A 195 16.60 -5.40 -19.84
CA GLY A 195 15.79 -5.54 -18.63
C GLY A 195 14.31 -5.66 -19.00
N GLY A 196 13.81 -6.88 -19.18
CA GLY A 196 12.39 -7.17 -19.09
C GLY A 196 11.50 -6.96 -20.31
N LYS A 197 12.01 -7.12 -21.55
CA LYS A 197 11.16 -7.45 -22.71
C LYS A 197 10.79 -8.94 -22.71
N GLY A 198 10.37 -9.50 -21.58
CA GLY A 198 9.59 -10.72 -21.63
C GLY A 198 8.30 -10.40 -22.37
N SER A 199 8.10 -11.02 -23.54
CA SER A 199 6.87 -10.91 -24.32
C SER A 199 5.67 -11.10 -23.39
N LEU A 200 4.54 -10.47 -23.67
CA LEU A 200 3.30 -10.74 -22.95
C LEU A 200 3.01 -12.25 -22.91
N LYS A 201 3.44 -12.97 -23.96
CA LYS A 201 3.38 -14.45 -24.05
C LYS A 201 4.22 -15.13 -22.96
N ASP A 202 5.43 -14.64 -22.67
CA ASP A 202 6.29 -15.22 -21.63
C ASP A 202 5.71 -15.02 -20.23
N LYS A 203 5.03 -13.90 -20.01
CA LYS A 203 4.30 -13.63 -18.76
C LYS A 203 3.08 -14.55 -18.60
N LEU A 204 2.37 -14.84 -19.67
CA LEU A 204 1.21 -15.73 -19.68
C LEU A 204 1.60 -17.21 -19.46
N VAL A 205 2.83 -17.61 -19.78
CA VAL A 205 3.34 -18.96 -19.49
C VAL A 205 3.33 -19.26 -17.98
N LEU A 206 3.55 -18.26 -17.13
CA LEU A 206 3.47 -18.43 -15.67
C LEU A 206 2.09 -18.88 -15.20
N LEU A 207 1.03 -18.50 -15.91
CA LEU A 207 -0.35 -18.89 -15.57
C LEU A 207 -0.62 -20.40 -15.83
N ARG A 208 0.25 -21.09 -16.53
CA ARG A 208 0.17 -22.54 -16.75
C ARG A 208 0.62 -23.35 -15.54
N ASP A 209 1.42 -22.74 -14.64
CA ASP A 209 1.76 -23.39 -13.37
C ASP A 209 0.54 -23.32 -12.44
N PRO A 210 -0.05 -24.45 -12.06
CA PRO A 210 -1.26 -24.47 -11.25
C PRO A 210 -1.04 -23.88 -9.84
N LEU A 211 0.16 -24.00 -9.28
CA LEU A 211 0.47 -23.47 -7.97
C LEU A 211 0.56 -21.94 -8.01
N PHE A 212 1.24 -21.40 -9.03
CA PHE A 212 1.29 -19.95 -9.25
C PHE A 212 -0.09 -19.38 -9.54
N PHE A 213 -0.90 -20.06 -10.35
CA PHE A 213 -2.26 -19.62 -10.69
C PHE A 213 -3.16 -19.53 -9.46
N VAL A 214 -3.16 -20.56 -8.61
CA VAL A 214 -3.93 -20.54 -7.34
C VAL A 214 -3.41 -19.45 -6.41
N PHE A 215 -2.09 -19.29 -6.31
CA PHE A 215 -1.51 -18.19 -5.53
C PHE A 215 -1.93 -16.83 -6.07
N LEU A 216 -1.94 -16.63 -7.38
CA LEU A 216 -2.37 -15.38 -8.02
C LEU A 216 -3.80 -15.01 -7.64
N LEU A 217 -4.73 -15.98 -7.72
CA LEU A 217 -6.14 -15.74 -7.37
C LEU A 217 -6.33 -15.47 -5.88
N CYS A 218 -5.86 -16.38 -5.02
CA CYS A 218 -6.05 -16.25 -3.57
C CYS A 218 -5.25 -15.08 -2.98
N GLY A 219 -4.05 -14.84 -3.49
CA GLY A 219 -3.21 -13.71 -3.09
C GLY A 219 -3.80 -12.36 -3.53
N SER A 220 -4.45 -12.31 -4.69
CA SER A 220 -5.14 -11.09 -5.14
C SER A 220 -6.31 -10.75 -4.22
N VAL A 221 -7.07 -11.73 -3.74
CA VAL A 221 -8.13 -11.52 -2.74
C VAL A 221 -7.56 -10.91 -1.46
N ALA A 222 -6.47 -11.48 -0.93
CA ALA A 222 -5.83 -10.96 0.28
C ALA A 222 -5.31 -9.53 0.10
N HIS A 223 -4.66 -9.24 -1.04
CA HIS A 223 -4.12 -7.91 -1.33
C HIS A 223 -5.21 -6.87 -1.55
N SER A 224 -6.30 -7.24 -2.20
CA SER A 224 -7.47 -6.40 -2.38
C SER A 224 -8.16 -6.11 -1.04
N THR A 225 -8.28 -7.12 -0.17
CA THR A 225 -8.80 -6.97 1.19
C THR A 225 -7.95 -6.00 2.03
N LEU A 226 -6.62 -6.02 1.88
CA LEU A 226 -5.75 -5.05 2.55
C LEU A 226 -6.18 -3.61 2.23
N GLY A 227 -6.31 -3.26 0.95
CA GLY A 227 -6.72 -1.92 0.53
C GLY A 227 -8.11 -1.53 1.03
N THR A 228 -9.05 -2.48 1.04
CA THR A 228 -10.40 -2.25 1.58
C THR A 228 -10.38 -2.02 3.09
N LEU A 229 -9.59 -2.77 3.85
CA LEU A 229 -9.45 -2.56 5.30
C LEU A 229 -8.81 -1.20 5.61
N ASP A 230 -7.80 -0.81 4.86
CA ASP A 230 -7.14 0.50 5.03
C ASP A 230 -8.12 1.66 4.78
N THR A 231 -9.06 1.49 3.85
CA THR A 231 -10.10 2.48 3.53
C THR A 231 -11.22 2.50 4.57
N PHE A 232 -11.71 1.34 5.01
CA PHE A 232 -12.95 1.25 5.79
C PHE A 232 -12.77 1.07 7.30
N ILE A 233 -11.57 0.74 7.81
CA ILE A 233 -11.30 0.77 9.27
C ILE A 233 -11.49 2.19 9.82
N PRO A 234 -10.95 3.27 9.19
CA PRO A 234 -11.24 4.63 9.61
C PRO A 234 -12.73 4.98 9.62
N VAL A 235 -13.47 4.54 8.59
CA VAL A 235 -14.93 4.73 8.50
C VAL A 235 -15.64 4.02 9.65
N LEU A 236 -15.29 2.77 9.94
CA LEU A 236 -15.88 2.02 11.06
C LEU A 236 -15.57 2.65 12.42
N ILE A 237 -14.36 3.16 12.63
CA ILE A 237 -13.97 3.89 13.84
C ILE A 237 -14.88 5.11 14.03
N ASN A 238 -15.10 5.88 12.96
CA ASN A 238 -15.99 7.04 12.98
C ASN A 238 -17.44 6.63 13.28
N GLU A 239 -17.98 5.59 12.61
CA GLU A 239 -19.33 5.04 12.88
C GLU A 239 -19.54 4.60 14.34
N LYS A 240 -18.47 4.18 15.01
CA LYS A 240 -18.49 3.79 16.43
C LYS A 240 -18.26 4.97 17.38
N GLY A 241 -18.27 6.21 16.88
CA GLY A 241 -18.08 7.44 17.66
C GLY A 241 -16.61 7.73 17.99
N GLY A 242 -15.66 7.11 17.29
CA GLY A 242 -14.24 7.38 17.44
C GLY A 242 -13.82 8.64 16.68
N SER A 243 -12.99 9.47 17.31
CA SER A 243 -12.37 10.63 16.67
C SER A 243 -11.23 10.22 15.73
N ALA A 244 -10.71 11.17 14.95
CA ALA A 244 -9.53 10.99 14.09
C ALA A 244 -8.29 10.51 14.89
N PHE A 245 -8.21 10.83 16.18
CA PHE A 245 -7.18 10.30 17.07
C PHE A 245 -7.17 8.77 17.12
N TYR A 246 -8.34 8.13 17.22
CA TYR A 246 -8.42 6.66 17.24
C TYR A 246 -7.97 6.04 15.93
N THR A 247 -8.26 6.66 14.79
CA THR A 247 -7.74 6.25 13.48
C THR A 247 -6.22 6.37 13.42
N GLY A 248 -5.69 7.48 13.93
CA GLY A 248 -4.25 7.69 14.06
C GLY A 248 -3.57 6.66 14.94
N LEU A 249 -4.17 6.37 16.10
CA LEU A 249 -3.66 5.38 17.04
C LEU A 249 -3.73 3.95 16.48
N ALA A 250 -4.77 3.59 15.74
CA ALA A 250 -4.86 2.30 15.04
C ALA A 250 -3.71 2.14 14.03
N SER A 251 -3.45 3.15 13.21
CA SER A 251 -2.34 3.15 12.25
C SER A 251 -0.98 3.07 12.93
N PHE A 252 -0.80 3.78 14.04
CA PHE A 252 0.42 3.73 14.85
C PHE A 252 0.66 2.32 15.40
N VAL A 253 -0.33 1.70 16.02
CA VAL A 253 -0.24 0.34 16.57
C VAL A 253 0.10 -0.67 15.47
N MET A 254 -0.57 -0.59 14.32
CA MET A 254 -0.28 -1.46 13.17
C MET A 254 1.18 -1.32 12.71
N ALA A 255 1.66 -0.10 12.55
CA ALA A 255 3.04 0.15 12.08
C ALA A 255 4.11 -0.30 13.10
N VAL A 256 3.86 -0.14 14.40
CA VAL A 256 4.77 -0.65 15.46
C VAL A 256 4.84 -2.19 15.40
N ILE A 257 3.71 -2.84 15.24
CA ILE A 257 3.64 -4.31 15.11
C ILE A 257 4.39 -4.79 13.87
N GLU A 258 4.19 -4.11 12.73
CA GLU A 258 4.91 -4.42 11.49
C GLU A 258 6.42 -4.31 11.69
N PHE A 259 6.89 -3.24 12.30
CA PHE A 259 8.31 -3.04 12.56
C PHE A 259 8.93 -4.15 13.41
N ILE A 260 8.22 -4.62 14.44
CA ILE A 260 8.70 -5.71 15.32
C ILE A 260 8.67 -7.06 14.59
N MET A 261 7.58 -7.34 13.88
CA MET A 261 7.36 -8.66 13.28
C MET A 261 8.15 -8.89 12.01
N LEU A 262 8.33 -7.86 11.17
CA LEU A 262 9.12 -7.99 9.95
C LEU A 262 10.58 -8.37 10.25
N ARG A 263 11.15 -7.91 11.37
CA ARG A 263 12.48 -8.33 11.82
C ARG A 263 12.57 -9.80 12.21
N ARG A 264 11.45 -10.38 12.63
CA ARG A 264 11.36 -11.79 13.07
C ARG A 264 10.82 -12.72 11.98
N PHE A 265 10.39 -12.16 10.86
CA PHE A 265 9.70 -12.88 9.78
C PHE A 265 10.50 -14.09 9.29
N THR A 266 11.79 -13.96 9.00
CA THR A 266 12.63 -15.05 8.50
C THR A 266 12.60 -16.26 9.46
N ARG A 267 12.73 -16.03 10.76
CA ARG A 267 12.67 -17.10 11.77
C ARG A 267 11.32 -17.81 11.81
N VAL A 268 10.22 -17.04 11.64
CA VAL A 268 8.87 -17.58 11.59
C VAL A 268 8.66 -18.39 10.30
N ALA A 269 9.12 -17.84 9.17
CA ALA A 269 8.99 -18.50 7.88
C ALA A 269 9.83 -19.78 7.76
N ASP A 270 11.00 -19.82 8.39
CA ASP A 270 11.85 -21.03 8.42
C ASP A 270 11.20 -22.16 9.26
N LYS A 271 10.50 -21.81 10.33
CA LYS A 271 9.80 -22.80 11.17
C LYS A 271 8.50 -23.30 10.56
N LEU A 272 7.71 -22.42 9.96
CA LEU A 272 6.38 -22.78 9.43
C LEU A 272 6.43 -23.29 7.99
N GLY A 273 7.43 -22.89 7.22
CA GLY A 273 7.50 -23.11 5.78
C GLY A 273 6.71 -22.05 4.99
N THR A 274 7.16 -21.75 3.80
CA THR A 274 6.67 -20.64 2.96
C THR A 274 5.19 -20.76 2.63
N TYR A 275 4.72 -21.93 2.25
CA TYR A 275 3.31 -22.12 1.88
C TYR A 275 2.35 -21.87 3.04
N ARG A 276 2.70 -22.36 4.25
CA ARG A 276 1.89 -22.14 5.45
C ARG A 276 1.89 -20.68 5.86
N VAL A 277 3.02 -19.99 5.73
CA VAL A 277 3.10 -18.54 6.02
C VAL A 277 2.19 -17.75 5.11
N VAL A 278 2.18 -18.03 3.80
CA VAL A 278 1.27 -17.37 2.85
C VAL A 278 -0.19 -17.70 3.18
N MET A 279 -0.50 -18.98 3.43
CA MET A 279 -1.85 -19.41 3.81
C MET A 279 -2.34 -18.68 5.06
N PHE A 280 -1.54 -18.69 6.13
CA PHE A 280 -1.90 -17.99 7.37
C PHE A 280 -1.99 -16.48 7.19
N GLY A 281 -1.18 -15.88 6.29
CA GLY A 281 -1.29 -14.48 5.93
C GLY A 281 -2.64 -14.15 5.27
N ILE A 282 -3.09 -14.98 4.32
CA ILE A 282 -4.40 -14.82 3.67
C ILE A 282 -5.54 -15.01 4.69
N LEU A 283 -5.51 -16.10 5.47
CA LEU A 283 -6.48 -16.35 6.53
C LEU A 283 -6.48 -15.24 7.59
N GLY A 284 -5.31 -14.68 7.89
CA GLY A 284 -5.12 -13.57 8.83
C GLY A 284 -5.86 -12.30 8.43
N PHE A 285 -5.92 -11.97 7.13
CA PHE A 285 -6.74 -10.85 6.66
C PHE A 285 -8.23 -11.10 6.89
N GLY A 286 -8.71 -12.31 6.63
CA GLY A 286 -10.08 -12.71 6.94
C GLY A 286 -10.38 -12.62 8.43
N ALA A 287 -9.50 -13.19 9.27
CA ALA A 287 -9.64 -13.12 10.72
C ALA A 287 -9.62 -11.67 11.24
N LYS A 288 -8.70 -10.82 10.73
CA LYS A 288 -8.66 -9.39 11.08
C LYS A 288 -9.96 -8.68 10.71
N ALA A 289 -10.45 -8.84 9.48
CA ALA A 289 -11.69 -8.24 9.03
C ALA A 289 -12.88 -8.67 9.88
N LEU A 290 -12.97 -9.98 10.18
CA LEU A 290 -14.04 -10.54 11.02
C LEU A 290 -13.99 -9.95 12.44
N VAL A 291 -12.84 -10.01 13.10
CA VAL A 291 -12.70 -9.54 14.50
C VAL A 291 -12.95 -8.05 14.58
N VAL A 292 -12.37 -7.24 13.68
CA VAL A 292 -12.62 -5.79 13.61
C VAL A 292 -14.10 -5.49 13.47
N SER A 293 -14.83 -6.24 12.62
CA SER A 293 -16.27 -6.04 12.40
C SER A 293 -17.14 -6.31 13.62
N LEU A 294 -16.66 -7.10 14.57
CA LEU A 294 -17.38 -7.47 15.80
C LEU A 294 -17.11 -6.50 16.96
N MET A 295 -16.16 -5.60 16.83
CA MET A 295 -15.77 -4.72 17.93
C MET A 295 -16.80 -3.59 18.15
N PRO A 296 -17.31 -3.44 19.36
CA PRO A 296 -18.35 -2.46 19.66
C PRO A 296 -17.82 -1.03 19.87
N THR A 297 -16.53 -0.87 20.18
CA THR A 297 -15.94 0.44 20.51
C THR A 297 -14.66 0.70 19.71
N PRO A 298 -14.31 1.98 19.47
CA PRO A 298 -13.07 2.36 18.78
C PRO A 298 -11.81 1.78 19.44
N ALA A 299 -11.75 1.75 20.76
CA ALA A 299 -10.62 1.20 21.49
C ALA A 299 -10.42 -0.31 21.22
N LEU A 300 -11.49 -1.08 21.17
CA LEU A 300 -11.44 -2.50 20.86
C LEU A 300 -11.09 -2.75 19.38
N ILE A 301 -11.48 -1.87 18.46
CA ILE A 301 -11.04 -1.92 17.06
C ILE A 301 -9.51 -1.80 16.99
N ILE A 302 -8.89 -0.90 17.77
CA ILE A 302 -7.43 -0.78 17.84
C ILE A 302 -6.79 -2.07 18.33
N VAL A 303 -7.37 -2.70 19.37
CA VAL A 303 -6.89 -4.01 19.85
C VAL A 303 -7.02 -5.06 18.73
N ALA A 304 -8.13 -5.10 18.00
CA ALA A 304 -8.32 -6.02 16.87
C ALA A 304 -7.31 -5.76 15.73
N CYS A 305 -6.87 -4.52 15.52
CA CYS A 305 -5.84 -4.17 14.56
C CYS A 305 -4.47 -4.81 14.87
N THR A 306 -4.24 -5.32 16.10
CA THR A 306 -3.03 -6.11 16.41
C THR A 306 -2.95 -7.40 15.61
N LEU A 307 -4.06 -7.91 15.04
CA LEU A 307 -4.07 -9.02 14.08
C LEU A 307 -3.29 -8.72 12.79
N GLN A 308 -2.76 -7.50 12.64
CA GLN A 308 -1.73 -7.16 11.66
C GLN A 308 -0.54 -8.14 11.68
N VAL A 309 -0.23 -8.70 12.86
CA VAL A 309 0.80 -9.74 13.05
C VAL A 309 0.60 -10.94 12.12
N VAL A 310 -0.62 -11.47 12.06
CA VAL A 310 -0.95 -12.68 11.29
C VAL A 310 -1.44 -12.38 9.88
N SER A 311 -1.80 -11.15 9.57
CA SER A 311 -2.25 -10.73 8.24
C SER A 311 -1.08 -10.17 7.42
N PHE A 312 -0.86 -8.88 7.48
CA PHE A 312 0.15 -8.15 6.69
C PHE A 312 1.56 -8.69 6.90
N CYS A 313 1.95 -8.90 8.18
CA CYS A 313 3.33 -9.27 8.51
C CYS A 313 3.71 -10.69 8.04
N LEU A 314 2.74 -11.57 7.83
CA LEU A 314 2.99 -12.88 7.22
C LEU A 314 2.82 -12.82 5.70
N TYR A 315 1.77 -12.15 5.20
CA TYR A 315 1.45 -12.17 3.78
C TYR A 315 2.46 -11.41 2.93
N ILE A 316 2.80 -10.17 3.28
CA ILE A 316 3.64 -9.31 2.42
C ILE A 316 5.04 -9.88 2.20
N PRO A 317 5.82 -10.24 3.23
CA PRO A 317 7.11 -10.88 3.00
C PRO A 317 6.95 -12.35 2.56
N GLY A 318 5.88 -13.03 2.97
CA GLY A 318 5.59 -14.41 2.59
C GLY A 318 5.36 -14.58 1.09
N ARG A 319 4.60 -13.65 0.47
CA ARG A 319 4.41 -13.64 -0.99
C ARG A 319 5.72 -13.47 -1.77
N MET A 320 6.62 -12.61 -1.28
CA MET A 320 7.93 -12.40 -1.91
C MET A 320 8.77 -13.67 -1.83
N ARG A 321 8.80 -14.31 -0.65
CA ARG A 321 9.51 -15.58 -0.46
C ARG A 321 8.92 -16.70 -1.31
N PHE A 322 7.60 -16.78 -1.42
CA PHE A 322 6.90 -17.74 -2.28
C PHE A 322 7.31 -17.56 -3.76
N LEU A 323 7.26 -16.33 -4.26
CA LEU A 323 7.63 -16.05 -5.66
C LEU A 323 9.11 -16.35 -5.93
N GLN A 324 10.00 -16.06 -4.99
CA GLN A 324 11.43 -16.38 -5.13
C GLN A 324 11.69 -17.88 -5.14
N GLN A 325 10.87 -18.69 -4.48
CA GLN A 325 11.04 -20.15 -4.44
C GLN A 325 10.40 -20.87 -5.63
N GLU A 326 9.21 -20.41 -6.07
CA GLU A 326 8.42 -21.09 -7.09
C GLU A 326 8.66 -20.58 -8.52
N VAL A 327 9.16 -19.37 -8.66
CA VAL A 327 9.34 -18.73 -9.96
C VAL A 327 10.83 -18.56 -10.26
N GLN A 328 11.23 -18.89 -11.49
CA GLN A 328 12.61 -18.65 -11.95
C GLN A 328 12.96 -17.16 -11.83
N GLN A 329 14.20 -16.85 -11.45
CA GLN A 329 14.67 -15.47 -11.22
C GLN A 329 14.37 -14.52 -12.40
N ASN A 330 14.48 -15.00 -13.63
CA ASN A 330 14.18 -14.20 -14.83
C ASN A 330 12.70 -13.80 -14.95
N ASN A 331 11.80 -14.53 -14.29
CA ASN A 331 10.36 -14.33 -14.32
C ASN A 331 9.80 -13.66 -13.05
N LEU A 332 10.66 -13.39 -12.06
CA LEU A 332 10.22 -12.81 -10.78
C LEU A 332 9.54 -11.45 -10.96
N ALA A 333 10.11 -10.55 -11.75
CA ALA A 333 9.52 -9.25 -12.05
C ALA A 333 8.16 -9.38 -12.78
N ALA A 334 8.05 -10.34 -13.69
CA ALA A 334 6.81 -10.64 -14.41
C ALA A 334 5.73 -11.17 -13.45
N SER A 335 6.08 -12.05 -12.53
CA SER A 335 5.14 -12.60 -11.52
C SER A 335 4.62 -11.54 -10.56
N LEU A 336 5.48 -10.62 -10.11
CA LEU A 336 5.09 -9.46 -9.30
C LEU A 336 4.15 -8.52 -10.06
N THR A 337 4.43 -8.29 -11.35
CA THR A 337 3.55 -7.48 -12.21
C THR A 337 2.18 -8.12 -12.37
N LEU A 338 2.12 -9.44 -12.64
CA LEU A 338 0.86 -10.17 -12.75
C LEU A 338 0.05 -10.12 -11.45
N LEU A 339 0.70 -10.30 -10.29
CA LEU A 339 0.04 -10.20 -8.99
C LEU A 339 -0.50 -8.79 -8.75
N SER A 340 0.28 -7.77 -9.05
CA SER A 340 -0.15 -6.37 -8.93
C SER A 340 -1.33 -6.05 -9.84
N LEU A 341 -1.29 -6.49 -11.11
CA LEU A 341 -2.37 -6.32 -12.07
C LEU A 341 -3.64 -7.04 -11.63
N ALA A 342 -3.54 -8.32 -11.26
CA ALA A 342 -4.70 -9.12 -10.82
C ALA A 342 -5.33 -8.52 -9.56
N SER A 343 -4.52 -8.09 -8.60
CA SER A 343 -5.01 -7.45 -7.38
C SER A 343 -5.68 -6.09 -7.67
N SER A 344 -5.10 -5.28 -8.54
CA SER A 344 -5.67 -3.98 -8.92
C SER A 344 -6.97 -4.14 -9.70
N LEU A 345 -7.05 -5.09 -10.64
CA LEU A 345 -8.28 -5.39 -11.37
C LEU A 345 -9.39 -5.88 -10.42
N LEU A 346 -9.04 -6.78 -9.50
CA LEU A 346 -9.99 -7.26 -8.50
C LEU A 346 -10.47 -6.13 -7.59
N SER A 347 -9.57 -5.26 -7.14
CA SER A 347 -9.92 -4.10 -6.31
C SER A 347 -10.84 -3.14 -7.05
N THR A 348 -10.49 -2.77 -8.28
CA THR A 348 -11.21 -1.77 -9.08
C THR A 348 -12.61 -2.23 -9.45
N PHE A 349 -12.75 -3.46 -9.94
CA PHE A 349 -14.01 -3.91 -10.57
C PHE A 349 -14.88 -4.77 -9.66
N VAL A 350 -14.32 -5.33 -8.58
CA VAL A 350 -15.08 -6.24 -7.71
C VAL A 350 -15.07 -5.76 -6.27
N THR A 351 -13.90 -5.69 -5.62
CA THR A 351 -13.86 -5.54 -4.16
C THR A 351 -14.32 -4.17 -3.70
N ASN A 352 -13.85 -3.08 -4.33
CA ASN A 352 -14.24 -1.73 -3.92
C ASN A 352 -15.70 -1.42 -4.24
N PRO A 353 -16.24 -1.72 -5.46
CA PRO A 353 -17.68 -1.54 -5.73
C PRO A 353 -18.54 -2.38 -4.79
N ALA A 354 -18.19 -3.64 -4.55
CA ALA A 354 -18.90 -4.50 -3.61
C ALA A 354 -18.83 -3.95 -2.18
N ALA A 355 -17.67 -3.45 -1.74
CA ALA A 355 -17.51 -2.85 -0.43
C ALA A 355 -18.38 -1.60 -0.26
N GLY A 356 -18.45 -0.72 -1.27
CA GLY A 356 -19.35 0.43 -1.28
C GLY A 356 -20.80 0.00 -1.13
N TYR A 357 -21.29 -0.83 -2.06
CA TYR A 357 -22.65 -1.32 -2.06
C TYR A 357 -23.03 -2.03 -0.74
N LEU A 358 -22.21 -2.95 -0.28
CA LEU A 358 -22.46 -3.67 0.97
C LEU A 358 -22.43 -2.76 2.20
N SER A 359 -21.49 -1.79 2.25
CA SER A 359 -21.37 -0.89 3.39
C SER A 359 -22.59 0.04 3.53
N GLU A 360 -23.26 0.37 2.43
CA GLU A 360 -24.50 1.13 2.45
C GLU A 360 -25.70 0.29 2.87
N ASN A 361 -25.82 -0.94 2.37
CA ASN A 361 -26.99 -1.78 2.59
C ASN A 361 -26.98 -2.55 3.92
N ILE A 362 -25.82 -3.05 4.36
CA ILE A 362 -25.67 -3.88 5.57
C ILE A 362 -24.71 -3.28 6.60
N GLY A 363 -24.26 -2.04 6.36
CA GLY A 363 -23.31 -1.32 7.21
C GLY A 363 -21.87 -1.77 7.01
N THR A 364 -20.92 -0.93 7.45
CA THR A 364 -19.48 -1.19 7.31
C THR A 364 -19.05 -2.48 8.00
N ALA A 365 -19.60 -2.79 9.18
CA ALA A 365 -19.31 -4.04 9.88
C ALA A 365 -19.84 -5.27 9.11
N GLY A 366 -21.04 -5.19 8.52
CA GLY A 366 -21.62 -6.25 7.68
C GLY A 366 -20.77 -6.52 6.44
N MET A 367 -20.37 -5.47 5.75
CA MET A 367 -19.45 -5.54 4.60
C MET A 367 -18.13 -6.23 4.97
N MET A 368 -17.51 -5.86 6.10
CA MET A 368 -16.26 -6.48 6.56
C MET A 368 -16.41 -8.00 6.82
N ARG A 369 -17.58 -8.45 7.29
CA ARG A 369 -17.85 -9.90 7.47
C ARG A 369 -17.91 -10.66 6.16
N VAL A 370 -18.50 -10.06 5.11
CA VAL A 370 -18.53 -10.65 3.76
C VAL A 370 -17.12 -10.77 3.20
N ILE A 371 -16.30 -9.71 3.30
CA ILE A 371 -14.90 -9.72 2.87
C ILE A 371 -14.08 -10.73 3.68
N ALA A 372 -14.34 -10.82 4.98
CA ALA A 372 -13.72 -11.82 5.84
C ALA A 372 -13.98 -13.24 5.34
N ALA A 373 -15.25 -13.57 5.03
CA ALA A 373 -15.61 -14.86 4.49
C ALA A 373 -14.88 -15.17 3.17
N ALA A 374 -14.82 -14.19 2.24
CA ALA A 374 -14.09 -14.35 0.98
C ALA A 374 -12.60 -14.65 1.20
N CYS A 375 -11.95 -13.94 2.13
CA CYS A 375 -10.54 -14.17 2.49
C CYS A 375 -10.31 -15.52 3.16
N LEU A 376 -11.20 -15.94 4.07
CA LEU A 376 -11.12 -17.23 4.73
C LEU A 376 -11.28 -18.39 3.72
N VAL A 377 -12.21 -18.27 2.79
CA VAL A 377 -12.37 -19.21 1.68
C VAL A 377 -11.11 -19.25 0.82
N ALA A 378 -10.59 -18.08 0.41
CA ALA A 378 -9.37 -18.01 -0.40
C ALA A 378 -8.16 -18.65 0.29
N GLY A 379 -7.95 -18.40 1.59
CA GLY A 379 -6.87 -19.01 2.37
C GLY A 379 -7.01 -20.53 2.51
N THR A 380 -8.23 -21.01 2.71
CA THR A 380 -8.53 -22.45 2.77
C THR A 380 -8.31 -23.13 1.42
N VAL A 381 -8.79 -22.52 0.32
CA VAL A 381 -8.58 -23.02 -1.05
C VAL A 381 -7.09 -23.08 -1.38
N PHE A 382 -6.33 -22.01 -1.03
CA PHE A 382 -4.88 -22.00 -1.22
C PHE A 382 -4.21 -23.16 -0.47
N GLY A 383 -4.53 -23.37 0.81
CA GLY A 383 -3.94 -24.44 1.62
C GLY A 383 -4.24 -25.85 1.08
N LEU A 384 -5.49 -26.10 0.65
CA LEU A 384 -5.89 -27.36 0.05
C LEU A 384 -5.23 -27.61 -1.31
N ALA A 385 -5.15 -26.57 -2.14
CA ALA A 385 -4.52 -26.66 -3.45
C ALA A 385 -3.01 -26.93 -3.34
N VAL A 386 -2.30 -26.22 -2.45
CA VAL A 386 -0.88 -26.48 -2.17
C VAL A 386 -0.68 -27.96 -1.77
N LYS A 387 -1.46 -28.46 -0.81
CA LYS A 387 -1.34 -29.84 -0.37
C LYS A 387 -1.52 -30.87 -1.51
N ARG A 388 -2.50 -30.63 -2.40
CA ARG A 388 -2.77 -31.53 -3.54
C ARG A 388 -1.69 -31.42 -4.60
N ILE A 389 -1.22 -30.21 -4.94
CA ILE A 389 -0.25 -29.99 -6.00
C ILE A 389 1.13 -30.52 -5.59
N THR A 390 1.56 -30.26 -4.35
CA THR A 390 2.86 -30.78 -3.85
C THR A 390 2.86 -32.31 -3.77
N ALA A 391 1.78 -32.93 -3.29
CA ALA A 391 1.66 -34.39 -3.27
C ALA A 391 1.73 -35.01 -4.67
N ARG A 392 1.14 -34.35 -5.70
CA ARG A 392 1.24 -34.82 -7.10
C ARG A 392 2.65 -34.66 -7.65
N ARG A 393 3.35 -33.54 -7.35
CA ARG A 393 4.75 -33.33 -7.77
C ARG A 393 5.68 -34.39 -7.17
N GLU A 394 5.48 -34.76 -5.91
CA GLU A 394 6.25 -35.81 -5.25
C GLU A 394 5.95 -37.22 -5.82
N ALA A 395 4.71 -37.51 -6.17
CA ALA A 395 4.31 -38.77 -6.79
C ALA A 395 4.84 -38.92 -8.23
N SER A 396 5.00 -37.82 -8.97
CA SER A 396 5.54 -37.81 -10.34
C SER A 396 7.08 -37.84 -10.39
N ALA A 397 7.75 -37.57 -9.26
CA ALA A 397 9.20 -37.57 -9.14
C ALA A 397 9.75 -38.94 -8.64
N LYS A 398 8.87 -39.82 -8.20
CA LYS A 398 9.13 -41.24 -7.87
C LYS A 398 8.83 -42.15 -9.05
#